data_499fa2b2cb00988a2b621e7d67ba95ae
#
_entry.id   499fa2b2cb00988a2b621e7d67ba95ae
#
_cell.length_a   1.000
_cell.length_b   1.000
_cell.length_c   1.000
_cell.angle_alpha   90.00
_cell.angle_beta   90.00
_cell.angle_gamma   90.00
#
_symmetry.space_group_name_H-M   'P 1'
#
loop_
_entity.id
_entity.type
_entity.pdbx_description
1 polymer ?
#
loop_
_entity_poly.entity_id
_entity_poly.type
_entity_poly.pdbx_seq_one_letter_code
_entity_poly.pdbx_strand_id
1 'polypeptide(L)'
;MKRKLKLNKKFIPVSVPHISNQDIKSVNNVLKKGWISSDGPEVKSFEKKFSKKIKQKYSVAVSNGTAALEIAIRSLNLKKNDEVIIPNFTIISNA
;
A
#
# COMPACT_ATOMS: atom_id res chain seq x y z
N MET A 1 4.98 -19.84 13.84
CA MET A 1 5.83 -19.39 14.98
C MET A 1 5.30 -18.03 15.42
N LYS A 2 4.53 -17.95 16.53
CA LYS A 2 3.99 -16.68 17.04
C LYS A 2 5.13 -15.93 17.73
N ARG A 3 5.74 -14.93 17.08
CA ARG A 3 6.59 -13.96 17.78
C ARG A 3 5.70 -13.17 18.74
N LYS A 4 5.67 -13.55 20.02
CA LYS A 4 5.20 -12.66 21.08
C LYS A 4 6.19 -11.50 21.16
N LEU A 5 5.86 -10.36 20.55
CA LEU A 5 6.52 -9.10 20.84
C LEU A 5 6.30 -8.85 22.33
N LYS A 6 7.35 -9.01 23.14
CA LYS A 6 7.38 -8.52 24.53
C LYS A 6 7.36 -6.99 24.45
N LEU A 7 6.18 -6.43 24.37
CA LEU A 7 6.00 -4.98 24.49
C LEU A 7 6.49 -4.55 25.88
N ASN A 8 7.56 -3.79 25.91
CA ASN A 8 7.98 -3.10 27.13
C ASN A 8 6.80 -2.22 27.59
N LYS A 9 6.36 -2.31 28.85
CA LYS A 9 5.15 -1.65 29.37
C LYS A 9 5.07 -0.12 29.16
N LYS A 10 6.17 0.51 28.72
CA LYS A 10 6.26 1.97 28.44
C LYS A 10 6.21 2.32 26.95
N PHE A 11 6.18 1.36 26.02
CA PHE A 11 6.16 1.65 24.59
C PHE A 11 4.77 1.39 24.02
N ILE A 12 4.14 2.44 23.52
CA ILE A 12 2.87 2.38 22.80
C ILE A 12 3.18 2.62 21.31
N PRO A 13 3.07 1.60 20.46
CA PRO A 13 3.32 1.77 19.04
C PRO A 13 2.22 2.63 18.40
N VAL A 14 2.60 3.47 17.43
CA VAL A 14 1.66 4.29 16.66
C VAL A 14 0.74 3.41 15.81
N SER A 15 1.28 2.32 15.27
CA SER A 15 0.52 1.34 14.49
C SER A 15 1.16 -0.04 14.61
N VAL A 16 0.33 -1.05 14.68
CA VAL A 16 0.77 -2.46 14.62
C VAL A 16 0.06 -3.12 13.45
N PRO A 17 0.80 -3.70 12.47
CA PRO A 17 0.18 -4.41 11.37
C PRO A 17 -0.67 -5.58 11.87
N HIS A 18 -1.92 -5.65 11.42
CA HIS A 18 -2.78 -6.80 11.65
C HIS A 18 -2.68 -7.75 10.46
N ILE A 19 -2.07 -8.91 10.69
CA ILE A 19 -1.92 -9.96 9.68
C ILE A 19 -2.72 -11.18 10.15
N SER A 20 -3.77 -11.50 9.43
CA SER A 20 -4.62 -12.64 9.72
C SER A 20 -4.04 -13.95 9.16
N ASN A 21 -4.54 -15.08 9.64
CA ASN A 21 -4.19 -16.38 9.06
C ASN A 21 -4.63 -16.49 7.58
N GLN A 22 -5.67 -15.78 7.18
CA GLN A 22 -6.13 -15.73 5.79
C GLN A 22 -5.12 -14.99 4.89
N ASP A 23 -4.51 -13.91 5.39
CA ASP A 23 -3.49 -13.16 4.65
C ASP A 23 -2.26 -14.06 4.41
N ILE A 24 -1.80 -14.76 5.45
CA ILE A 24 -0.68 -15.70 5.36
C ILE A 24 -0.99 -16.81 4.33
N LYS A 25 -2.21 -17.37 4.37
CA LYS A 25 -2.64 -18.41 3.44
C LYS A 25 -2.67 -17.89 2.00
N SER A 26 -3.14 -16.68 1.80
CA SER A 26 -3.20 -16.04 0.48
C SER A 26 -1.80 -15.85 -0.12
N VAL A 27 -0.86 -15.31 0.65
CA VAL A 27 0.53 -15.14 0.22
C VAL A 27 1.19 -16.49 -0.10
N ASN A 28 1.02 -17.48 0.78
CA ASN A 28 1.57 -18.82 0.55
C ASN A 28 1.02 -19.46 -0.74
N ASN A 29 -0.23 -19.24 -1.07
CA ASN A 29 -0.82 -19.76 -2.29
C ASN A 29 -0.21 -19.12 -3.55
N VAL A 30 0.06 -17.82 -3.52
CA VAL A 30 0.72 -17.10 -4.62
C VAL A 30 2.14 -17.62 -4.83
N LEU A 31 2.91 -17.76 -3.75
CA LEU A 31 4.27 -18.30 -3.79
C LEU A 31 4.31 -19.73 -4.35
N LYS A 32 3.37 -20.60 -3.94
CA LYS A 32 3.27 -21.98 -4.46
C LYS A 32 2.96 -22.02 -5.97
N LYS A 33 2.24 -21.04 -6.49
CA LYS A 33 1.95 -20.92 -7.92
C LYS A 33 3.12 -20.35 -8.74
N GLY A 34 4.17 -19.86 -8.08
CA GLY A 34 5.33 -19.26 -8.72
C GLY A 34 5.10 -17.88 -9.34
N TRP A 35 3.97 -17.22 -9.06
CA TRP A 35 3.68 -15.87 -9.55
C TRP A 35 4.36 -14.81 -8.67
N ILE A 36 5.60 -14.45 -9.03
CA ILE A 36 6.39 -13.41 -8.33
C ILE A 36 6.57 -12.16 -9.20
N SER A 37 5.82 -12.09 -10.32
CA SER A 37 5.89 -11.00 -11.29
C SER A 37 4.84 -9.93 -11.01
N SER A 38 5.13 -8.69 -11.45
CA SER A 38 4.20 -7.57 -11.43
C SER A 38 2.97 -7.73 -12.36
N ASP A 39 2.98 -8.71 -13.27
CA ASP A 39 1.86 -8.99 -14.18
C ASP A 39 1.03 -10.22 -13.77
N GLY A 40 1.10 -10.59 -12.50
CA GLY A 40 0.36 -11.72 -11.94
C GLY A 40 -1.16 -11.46 -11.85
N PRO A 41 -1.99 -12.54 -11.86
CA PRO A 41 -3.44 -12.43 -11.73
C PRO A 41 -3.88 -11.78 -10.41
N GLU A 42 -3.05 -11.89 -9.36
CA GLU A 42 -3.28 -11.29 -8.05
C GLU A 42 -3.23 -9.76 -8.12
N VAL A 43 -2.34 -9.17 -8.93
CA VAL A 43 -2.25 -7.72 -9.14
C VAL A 43 -3.55 -7.20 -9.77
N LYS A 44 -3.99 -7.82 -10.86
CA LYS A 44 -5.26 -7.47 -11.53
C LYS A 44 -6.48 -7.63 -10.61
N SER A 45 -6.47 -8.70 -9.79
CA SER A 45 -7.52 -8.92 -8.79
C SER A 45 -7.52 -7.85 -7.70
N PHE A 46 -6.34 -7.44 -7.22
CA PHE A 46 -6.19 -6.36 -6.25
C PHE A 46 -6.73 -5.04 -6.81
N GLU A 47 -6.27 -4.63 -8.00
CA GLU A 47 -6.73 -3.41 -8.66
C GLU A 47 -8.26 -3.37 -8.80
N LYS A 48 -8.86 -4.46 -9.31
CA LYS A 48 -10.31 -4.56 -9.46
C LYS A 48 -11.07 -4.45 -8.13
N LYS A 49 -10.58 -5.11 -7.07
CA LYS A 49 -11.21 -5.06 -5.75
C LYS A 49 -11.04 -3.69 -5.11
N PHE A 50 -9.86 -3.09 -5.26
CA PHE A 50 -9.55 -1.78 -4.70
C PHE A 50 -10.40 -0.69 -5.37
N SER A 51 -10.42 -0.63 -6.71
CA SER A 51 -11.25 0.33 -7.44
C SER A 51 -12.73 0.25 -7.04
N LYS A 52 -13.26 -0.99 -6.91
CA LYS A 52 -14.63 -1.21 -6.42
C LYS A 52 -14.83 -0.68 -4.99
N LYS A 53 -13.86 -0.93 -4.08
CA LYS A 53 -13.95 -0.51 -2.68
C LYS A 53 -13.98 1.02 -2.54
N ILE A 54 -13.18 1.73 -3.31
CA ILE A 54 -13.11 3.20 -3.30
C ILE A 54 -14.08 3.86 -4.29
N LYS A 55 -14.94 3.06 -4.96
CA LYS A 55 -15.94 3.52 -5.95
C LYS A 55 -15.32 4.32 -7.11
N GLN A 56 -14.13 3.93 -7.53
CA GLN A 56 -13.44 4.49 -8.71
C GLN A 56 -13.54 3.52 -9.89
N LYS A 57 -13.45 4.06 -11.10
CA LYS A 57 -13.51 3.25 -12.33
C LYS A 57 -12.25 2.40 -12.51
N TYR A 58 -11.10 2.94 -12.16
CA TYR A 58 -9.79 2.31 -12.32
C TYR A 58 -8.96 2.44 -11.06
N SER A 59 -8.03 1.53 -10.88
CA SER A 59 -6.91 1.64 -9.96
C SER A 59 -5.69 0.96 -10.56
N VAL A 60 -4.51 1.42 -10.15
CA VAL A 60 -3.22 0.89 -10.59
C VAL A 60 -2.41 0.53 -9.36
N ALA A 61 -1.92 -0.71 -9.32
CA ALA A 61 -1.02 -1.15 -8.28
C ALA A 61 0.41 -0.70 -8.58
N VAL A 62 1.10 -0.19 -7.57
CA VAL A 62 2.50 0.23 -7.64
C VAL A 62 3.28 -0.40 -6.49
N SER A 63 4.61 -0.34 -6.55
CA SER A 63 5.49 -1.02 -5.61
C SER A 63 5.38 -0.52 -4.15
N ASN A 64 5.05 0.75 -3.97
CA ASN A 64 4.97 1.39 -2.65
C ASN A 64 4.20 2.71 -2.70
N GLY A 65 3.92 3.30 -1.53
CA GLY A 65 3.18 4.56 -1.40
C GLY A 65 3.90 5.77 -1.99
N THR A 66 5.22 5.82 -1.95
CA THR A 66 6.01 6.90 -2.55
C THR A 66 5.82 6.93 -4.06
N ALA A 67 5.91 5.77 -4.72
CA ALA A 67 5.64 5.66 -6.16
C ALA A 67 4.18 6.04 -6.50
N ALA A 68 3.23 5.68 -5.64
CA ALA A 68 1.84 6.07 -5.82
C ALA A 68 1.65 7.59 -5.78
N LEU A 69 2.26 8.26 -4.80
CA LEU A 69 2.22 9.73 -4.69
C LEU A 69 2.89 10.41 -5.87
N GLU A 70 4.06 9.94 -6.28
CA GLU A 70 4.78 10.49 -7.44
C GLU A 70 3.93 10.42 -8.71
N ILE A 71 3.33 9.28 -8.99
CA ILE A 71 2.45 9.11 -10.16
C ILE A 71 1.22 10.02 -10.05
N ALA A 72 0.61 10.11 -8.86
CA ALA A 72 -0.55 10.97 -8.64
C ALA A 72 -0.21 12.45 -8.91
N ILE A 73 0.88 12.96 -8.35
CA ILE A 73 1.32 14.34 -8.55
C ILE A 73 1.66 14.60 -10.04
N ARG A 74 2.39 13.69 -10.69
CA ARG A 74 2.71 13.82 -12.12
C ARG A 74 1.45 13.86 -12.99
N SER A 75 0.40 13.13 -12.63
CA SER A 75 -0.86 13.08 -13.37
C SER A 75 -1.66 14.41 -13.33
N LEU A 76 -1.40 15.26 -12.32
CA LEU A 76 -2.05 16.56 -12.18
C LEU A 76 -1.52 17.64 -13.16
N ASN A 77 -0.39 17.38 -13.85
CA ASN A 77 0.23 18.33 -14.77
C ASN A 77 0.46 19.72 -14.15
N LEU A 78 0.92 19.75 -12.90
CA LEU A 78 1.17 20.99 -12.16
C LEU A 78 2.16 21.89 -12.91
N LYS A 79 1.93 23.19 -12.81
CA LYS A 79 2.76 24.23 -13.42
C LYS A 79 3.60 24.93 -12.38
N LYS A 80 4.59 25.71 -12.83
CA LYS A 80 5.35 26.58 -11.95
C LYS A 80 4.39 27.53 -11.21
N ASN A 81 4.53 27.61 -9.89
CA ASN A 81 3.72 28.37 -8.94
C ASN A 81 2.37 27.70 -8.54
N ASP A 82 2.07 26.49 -8.99
CA ASP A 82 0.98 25.74 -8.39
C ASP A 82 1.36 25.31 -6.98
N GLU A 83 0.39 25.29 -6.08
CA GLU A 83 0.57 24.92 -4.68
C GLU A 83 -0.15 23.60 -4.37
N VAL A 84 0.47 22.77 -3.54
CA VAL A 84 -0.11 21.50 -3.07
C VAL A 84 -0.18 21.52 -1.56
N ILE A 85 -1.36 21.32 -1.01
CA ILE A 85 -1.57 21.22 0.44
C ILE A 85 -1.25 19.80 0.88
N ILE A 86 -0.31 19.66 1.81
CA ILE A 86 0.11 18.40 2.38
C ILE A 86 0.01 18.41 3.90
N PRO A 87 -0.18 17.24 4.58
CA PRO A 87 -0.10 17.15 6.03
C PRO A 87 1.32 17.49 6.51
N ASN A 88 1.43 18.21 7.64
CA ASN A 88 2.73 18.47 8.27
C ASN A 88 3.21 17.34 9.19
N PHE A 89 2.33 16.42 9.57
CA PHE A 89 2.67 15.21 10.32
C PHE A 89 2.46 13.98 9.44
N THR A 90 3.48 13.65 8.66
CA THR A 90 3.46 12.54 7.70
C THR A 90 4.89 12.08 7.38
N ILE A 91 5.02 11.08 6.52
CA ILE A 91 6.31 10.62 6.02
C ILE A 91 6.87 11.61 4.98
N ILE A 92 8.19 11.68 4.89
CA ILE A 92 8.90 12.63 4.01
C ILE A 92 8.53 12.50 2.52
N SER A 93 8.04 11.36 2.09
CA SER A 93 7.64 11.14 0.69
C SER A 93 6.47 12.01 0.20
N ASN A 94 5.86 12.80 1.10
CA ASN A 94 4.81 13.76 0.74
C ASN A 94 5.36 15.17 0.42
N ALA A 95 6.66 15.40 0.64
CA ALA A 95 7.31 16.71 0.45
C ALA A 95 8.12 16.78 -0.86
#